data_599053b5691b49d6da13bab379b51f85
#
_entry.id   599053b5691b49d6da13bab379b51f85
#
_cell.length_a   1.000
_cell.length_b   1.000
_cell.length_c   1.000
_cell.angle_alpha   90.00
_cell.angle_beta   90.00
_cell.angle_gamma   90.00
#
_symmetry.space_group_name_H-M   'P 1'
#
loop_
_entity.id
_entity.type
_entity.pdbx_description
1 polymer ?
#
loop_
_entity_poly.entity_id
_entity_poly.type
_entity_poly.pdbx_seq_one_letter_code
_entity_poly.pdbx_strand_id
1 'polypeptide(L)'
;MVTTAELEVLKDSDSEYSAELPNDYVILLGDKAGIAPLYGEENPCWELNEYDEYVVKYGDTIEASIETIDRQLSNSLSEHILKYCSARPLKLVQGNKVLLYTDGQYQVSKYKLTYLRRPNKIDIHTNPFGEYTDMPEHTHSEIVKIAAQMYIENQSNQRLNTHNAEVQEME
;
A
#
# COMPACT_ATOMS: atom_id res chain seq x y z
N MET A 1 -1.48 1.24 -11.63
CA MET A 1 -0.53 2.37 -11.53
C MET A 1 0.17 2.30 -10.19
N VAL A 2 1.52 2.38 -10.16
CA VAL A 2 2.29 2.36 -8.91
C VAL A 2 2.29 3.74 -8.29
N THR A 3 2.00 3.82 -7.01
CA THR A 3 1.94 5.07 -6.23
C THR A 3 2.63 4.86 -4.89
N THR A 4 3.26 5.91 -4.38
CA THR A 4 3.84 5.93 -3.03
C THR A 4 3.05 6.92 -2.18
N ALA A 5 2.61 6.49 -1.02
CA ALA A 5 1.93 7.32 -0.02
C ALA A 5 2.66 7.24 1.32
N GLU A 6 2.65 8.33 2.05
CA GLU A 6 3.07 8.37 3.45
C GLU A 6 1.79 8.43 4.30
N LEU A 7 1.63 7.43 5.15
CA LEU A 7 0.44 7.27 5.98
C LEU A 7 0.73 7.74 7.40
N GLU A 8 -0.24 8.37 8.01
CA GLU A 8 -0.22 8.68 9.43
C GLU A 8 -0.39 7.40 10.23
N VAL A 9 0.39 7.27 11.29
CA VAL A 9 0.41 6.11 12.16
C VAL A 9 -0.24 6.49 13.49
N LEU A 10 -1.23 5.70 13.89
CA LEU A 10 -1.89 5.82 15.17
C LEU A 10 -1.26 4.84 16.16
N LYS A 11 -1.01 5.30 17.39
CA LYS A 11 -0.53 4.45 18.47
C LYS A 11 -1.73 3.80 19.17
N ASP A 12 -1.84 2.49 19.06
CA ASP A 12 -2.91 1.72 19.70
C ASP A 12 -2.49 1.24 21.10
N SER A 13 -1.22 0.86 21.27
CA SER A 13 -0.62 0.50 22.55
C SER A 13 0.88 0.86 22.58
N ASP A 14 1.60 0.50 23.64
CA ASP A 14 3.04 0.81 23.75
C ASP A 14 3.90 0.10 22.71
N SER A 15 3.44 -1.03 22.20
CA SER A 15 4.14 -1.81 21.19
C SER A 15 3.36 -2.03 19.89
N GLU A 16 2.17 -1.43 19.78
CA GLU A 16 1.27 -1.67 18.66
C GLU A 16 0.83 -0.34 18.03
N TYR A 17 0.94 -0.26 16.73
CA TYR A 17 0.63 0.89 15.92
C TYR A 17 -0.22 0.46 14.73
N SER A 18 -1.09 1.34 14.24
CA SER A 18 -1.91 1.09 13.06
C SER A 18 -1.85 2.22 12.07
N ALA A 19 -1.96 1.88 10.78
CA ALA A 19 -2.11 2.83 9.69
C ALA A 19 -3.25 2.38 8.77
N GLU A 20 -4.08 3.33 8.32
CA GLU A 20 -5.16 3.02 7.39
C GLU A 20 -4.64 2.99 5.96
N LEU A 21 -5.00 1.92 5.22
CA LEU A 21 -4.66 1.80 3.81
C LEU A 21 -5.50 2.75 2.97
N PRO A 22 -4.97 3.32 1.88
CA PRO A 22 -5.73 4.15 0.96
C PRO A 22 -6.90 3.37 0.33
N ASN A 23 -8.01 4.06 0.07
CA ASN A 23 -9.21 3.43 -0.51
C ASN A 23 -9.00 2.85 -1.92
N ASP A 24 -7.99 3.33 -2.61
CA ASP A 24 -7.58 2.88 -3.95
C ASP A 24 -6.50 1.79 -3.94
N TYR A 25 -6.11 1.33 -2.75
CA TYR A 25 -5.14 0.25 -2.56
C TYR A 25 -5.62 -1.07 -3.19
N VAL A 26 -4.71 -1.74 -3.89
CA VAL A 26 -4.95 -3.07 -4.49
C VAL A 26 -3.91 -4.07 -3.99
N ILE A 27 -2.63 -3.78 -4.19
CA ILE A 27 -1.52 -4.69 -3.84
C ILE A 27 -0.35 -3.88 -3.29
N LEU A 28 0.23 -4.35 -2.19
CA LEU A 28 1.47 -3.85 -1.64
C LEU A 28 2.65 -4.29 -2.52
N LEU A 29 3.49 -3.35 -2.90
CA LEU A 29 4.73 -3.60 -3.64
C LEU A 29 5.97 -3.46 -2.75
N GLY A 30 5.91 -2.55 -1.79
CA GLY A 30 6.98 -2.34 -0.83
C GLY A 30 6.56 -1.33 0.23
N ASP A 31 7.23 -1.37 1.37
CA ASP A 31 6.93 -0.46 2.47
C ASP A 31 8.16 -0.16 3.32
N LYS A 32 8.09 0.93 4.05
CA LYS A 32 9.07 1.33 5.05
C LYS A 32 8.39 1.97 6.25
N ALA A 33 8.83 1.60 7.43
CA ALA A 33 8.39 2.23 8.67
C ALA A 33 9.41 3.28 9.11
N GLY A 34 8.94 4.46 9.43
CA GLY A 34 9.72 5.52 10.05
C GLY A 34 9.74 5.31 11.56
N ILE A 35 10.89 4.92 12.08
CA ILE A 35 11.09 4.64 13.51
C ILE A 35 11.81 5.81 14.18
N ALA A 36 11.42 6.07 15.43
CA ALA A 36 12.04 7.05 16.31
C ALA A 36 12.11 6.49 17.74
N PRO A 37 13.04 6.95 18.59
CA PRO A 37 13.08 6.51 19.99
C PRO A 37 11.84 7.00 20.73
N LEU A 38 11.50 6.33 21.82
CA LEU A 38 10.53 6.85 22.76
C LEU A 38 11.09 8.07 23.48
N TYR A 39 10.21 9.03 23.81
CA TYR A 39 10.60 10.27 24.48
C TYR A 39 11.29 9.98 25.82
N GLY A 40 12.44 10.64 26.05
CA GLY A 40 13.15 10.62 27.34
C GLY A 40 14.29 9.62 27.44
N GLU A 41 14.54 8.79 26.45
CA GLU A 41 15.71 7.92 26.43
C GLU A 41 16.84 8.59 25.65
N GLU A 42 17.93 8.95 26.32
CA GLU A 42 19.19 9.34 25.70
C GLU A 42 19.77 8.11 24.96
N ASN A 43 19.40 7.94 23.73
CA ASN A 43 19.96 6.87 22.90
C ASN A 43 21.00 7.49 21.97
N PRO A 44 22.30 7.15 22.11
CA PRO A 44 23.38 7.76 21.34
C PRO A 44 23.26 7.51 19.82
N CYS A 45 22.32 6.68 19.44
CA CYS A 45 22.07 6.32 18.06
C CYS A 45 21.15 7.25 17.31
N TRP A 46 20.45 8.13 18.00
CA TRP A 46 19.44 9.00 17.39
C TRP A 46 19.96 10.44 17.34
N GLU A 47 19.99 11.00 16.17
CA GLU A 47 20.34 12.38 15.93
C GLU A 47 19.11 13.28 16.18
N LEU A 48 19.32 14.42 16.80
CA LEU A 48 18.31 15.47 16.92
C LEU A 48 18.42 16.39 15.71
N ASN A 49 17.29 16.88 15.24
CA ASN A 49 17.22 17.92 14.23
C ASN A 49 17.44 19.32 14.87
N GLU A 50 17.37 20.37 14.07
CA GLU A 50 17.52 21.77 14.52
C GLU A 50 16.41 22.22 15.51
N TYR A 51 15.36 21.44 15.68
CA TYR A 51 14.21 21.71 16.55
C TYR A 51 14.18 20.81 17.80
N ASP A 52 15.28 20.14 18.13
CA ASP A 52 15.39 19.16 19.23
C ASP A 52 14.45 17.96 19.09
N GLU A 53 14.03 17.62 17.85
CA GLU A 53 13.25 16.43 17.58
C GLU A 53 14.15 15.32 17.01
N TYR A 54 13.86 14.07 17.33
CA TYR A 54 14.59 12.93 16.78
C TYR A 54 14.37 12.76 15.29
N VAL A 55 15.46 12.60 14.55
CA VAL A 55 15.42 12.30 13.11
C VAL A 55 14.82 10.90 12.90
N VAL A 56 13.73 10.85 12.16
CA VAL A 56 13.05 9.59 11.83
C VAL A 56 13.91 8.77 10.87
N LYS A 57 14.24 7.54 11.26
CA LYS A 57 14.96 6.57 10.41
C LYS A 57 13.98 5.63 9.74
N TYR A 58 14.09 5.47 8.42
CA TYR A 58 13.25 4.55 7.67
C TYR A 58 13.92 3.19 7.55
N GLY A 59 13.21 2.15 8.00
CA GLY A 59 13.59 0.76 7.87
C GLY A 59 12.52 -0.06 7.16
N ASP A 60 12.93 -1.17 6.54
CA ASP A 60 11.99 -2.11 5.96
C ASP A 60 11.21 -2.82 7.07
N THR A 61 9.99 -3.23 6.81
CA THR A 61 9.18 -4.02 7.74
C THR A 61 9.37 -5.52 7.50
N ILE A 62 8.99 -6.33 8.48
CA ILE A 62 8.96 -7.80 8.36
C ILE A 62 7.50 -8.23 8.28
N GLU A 63 7.15 -8.93 7.23
CA GLU A 63 5.80 -9.45 7.09
C GLU A 63 5.53 -10.60 8.06
N ALA A 64 4.44 -10.50 8.79
CA ALA A 64 3.94 -11.54 9.68
C ALA A 64 2.53 -11.96 9.24
N SER A 65 2.18 -13.21 9.48
CA SER A 65 0.82 -13.71 9.33
C SER A 65 0.14 -13.80 10.70
N ILE A 66 -1.20 -13.85 10.70
CA ILE A 66 -1.99 -14.03 11.93
C ILE A 66 -1.53 -15.28 12.71
N GLU A 67 -1.11 -16.33 12.01
CA GLU A 67 -0.67 -17.59 12.63
C GLU A 67 0.74 -17.51 13.23
N THR A 68 1.58 -16.59 12.74
CA THR A 68 3.00 -16.53 13.11
C THR A 68 3.34 -15.36 14.01
N ILE A 69 2.45 -14.38 14.14
CA ILE A 69 2.73 -13.12 14.84
C ILE A 69 3.14 -13.34 16.29
N ASP A 70 2.41 -14.15 17.06
CA ASP A 70 2.70 -14.39 18.48
C ASP A 70 4.06 -15.07 18.68
N ARG A 71 4.41 -16.00 17.77
CA ARG A 71 5.71 -16.66 17.80
C ARG A 71 6.85 -15.69 17.47
N GLN A 72 6.61 -14.77 16.52
CA GLN A 72 7.62 -13.78 16.14
C GLN A 72 7.79 -12.72 17.23
N LEU A 73 6.73 -12.27 17.88
CA LEU A 73 6.78 -11.36 19.02
C LEU A 73 7.51 -11.95 20.22
N SER A 74 7.34 -13.26 20.46
CA SER A 74 8.02 -13.97 21.55
C SER A 74 9.49 -14.28 21.28
N ASN A 75 9.96 -14.09 20.04
CA ASN A 75 11.32 -14.40 19.66
C ASN A 75 12.29 -13.25 19.99
N SER A 76 13.09 -13.41 21.01
CA SER A 76 14.10 -12.43 21.44
C SER A 76 15.23 -12.16 20.43
N LEU A 77 15.37 -12.99 19.41
CA LEU A 77 16.33 -12.82 18.31
C LEU A 77 15.72 -12.14 17.08
N SER A 78 14.41 -11.88 17.08
CA SER A 78 13.75 -11.25 15.96
C SER A 78 14.26 -9.82 15.73
N GLU A 79 14.25 -9.39 14.48
CA GLU A 79 14.73 -8.08 14.05
C GLU A 79 13.75 -6.93 14.40
N HIS A 80 12.55 -7.25 14.92
CA HIS A 80 11.64 -6.22 15.43
C HIS A 80 12.12 -5.61 16.75
N ILE A 81 13.02 -6.28 17.44
CA ILE A 81 13.65 -5.78 18.66
C ILE A 81 14.73 -4.77 18.29
N LEU A 82 14.74 -3.64 18.99
CA LEU A 82 15.74 -2.60 18.78
C LEU A 82 17.14 -3.10 19.12
N LYS A 83 18.00 -3.19 18.11
CA LYS A 83 19.41 -3.59 18.25
C LYS A 83 20.31 -2.59 17.54
N TYR A 84 21.28 -2.04 18.26
CA TYR A 84 22.28 -1.13 17.66
C TYR A 84 21.66 -0.03 16.78
N CYS A 85 20.59 0.61 17.25
CA CYS A 85 19.91 1.72 16.55
C CYS A 85 19.13 1.32 15.28
N SER A 86 18.90 0.05 15.08
CA SER A 86 18.14 -0.47 13.97
C SER A 86 17.07 -1.44 14.48
N ALA A 87 15.88 -1.30 13.95
CA ALA A 87 14.80 -2.25 14.16
C ALA A 87 13.94 -2.32 12.90
N ARG A 88 13.29 -3.46 12.70
CA ARG A 88 12.37 -3.71 11.60
C ARG A 88 11.02 -4.13 12.17
N PRO A 89 10.04 -3.22 12.30
CA PRO A 89 8.74 -3.55 12.86
C PRO A 89 8.10 -4.73 12.15
N LEU A 90 7.40 -5.58 12.90
CA LEU A 90 6.57 -6.62 12.30
C LEU A 90 5.32 -5.98 11.71
N LYS A 91 4.96 -6.38 10.51
CA LYS A 91 3.79 -5.88 9.79
C LYS A 91 2.76 -7.00 9.62
N LEU A 92 1.52 -6.70 9.95
CA LEU A 92 0.36 -7.54 9.67
C LEU A 92 -0.68 -6.71 8.92
N VAL A 93 -1.07 -7.16 7.73
CA VAL A 93 -2.16 -6.52 6.97
C VAL A 93 -3.48 -7.19 7.33
N GLN A 94 -4.40 -6.42 7.89
CA GLN A 94 -5.71 -6.92 8.30
C GLN A 94 -6.83 -6.00 7.79
N GLY A 95 -7.58 -6.49 6.82
CA GLY A 95 -8.65 -5.71 6.19
C GLY A 95 -8.12 -4.45 5.51
N ASN A 96 -8.55 -3.28 5.97
CA ASN A 96 -8.12 -1.98 5.44
C ASN A 96 -7.04 -1.30 6.30
N LYS A 97 -6.37 -2.04 7.19
CA LYS A 97 -5.36 -1.51 8.09
C LYS A 97 -4.08 -2.33 8.02
N VAL A 98 -2.98 -1.64 8.25
CA VAL A 98 -1.69 -2.25 8.53
C VAL A 98 -1.42 -2.10 10.02
N LEU A 99 -1.21 -3.21 10.70
CA LEU A 99 -0.76 -3.25 12.09
C LEU A 99 0.76 -3.39 12.10
N LEU A 100 1.40 -2.58 12.92
CA LEU A 100 2.85 -2.56 13.08
C LEU A 100 3.19 -2.84 14.54
N TYR A 101 4.00 -3.85 14.78
CA TYR A 101 4.38 -4.26 16.12
C TYR A 101 5.87 -3.96 16.37
N THR A 102 6.14 -3.40 17.52
CA THR A 102 7.48 -3.07 18.03
C THR A 102 7.77 -3.85 19.31
N ASP A 103 8.95 -3.69 19.86
CA ASP A 103 9.32 -4.22 21.18
C ASP A 103 8.99 -3.26 22.35
N GLY A 104 8.34 -2.11 22.05
CA GLY A 104 8.05 -1.09 23.02
C GLY A 104 9.22 -0.18 23.42
N GLN A 105 10.40 -0.34 22.82
CA GLN A 105 11.57 0.53 23.05
C GLN A 105 11.68 1.67 22.02
N TYR A 106 10.97 1.59 20.93
CA TYR A 106 10.88 2.61 19.90
C TYR A 106 9.45 2.76 19.40
N GLN A 107 9.16 3.89 18.79
CA GLN A 107 7.86 4.18 18.20
C GLN A 107 7.94 4.20 16.68
N VAL A 108 6.82 3.92 16.03
CA VAL A 108 6.62 4.12 14.60
C VAL A 108 5.86 5.42 14.42
N SER A 109 6.50 6.42 13.80
CA SER A 109 5.91 7.75 13.61
C SER A 109 5.30 7.93 12.21
N LYS A 110 5.82 7.23 11.21
CA LYS A 110 5.41 7.33 9.81
C LYS A 110 5.44 5.97 9.15
N TYR A 111 4.55 5.76 8.19
CA TYR A 111 4.57 4.55 7.37
C TYR A 111 4.50 4.91 5.90
N LYS A 112 5.54 4.56 5.15
CA LYS A 112 5.65 4.81 3.73
C LYS A 112 5.28 3.55 2.96
N LEU A 113 4.25 3.67 2.13
CA LEU A 113 3.65 2.57 1.38
C LEU A 113 3.87 2.80 -0.11
N THR A 114 4.43 1.81 -0.82
CA THR A 114 4.45 1.75 -2.28
C THR A 114 3.51 0.64 -2.72
N TYR A 115 2.50 0.99 -3.49
CA TYR A 115 1.42 0.08 -3.82
C TYR A 115 0.89 0.28 -5.24
N LEU A 116 0.20 -0.74 -5.73
CA LEU A 116 -0.59 -0.64 -6.94
C LEU A 116 -1.96 -0.08 -6.59
N ARG A 117 -2.30 1.07 -7.15
CA ARG A 117 -3.60 1.68 -6.94
C ARG A 117 -4.62 1.23 -8.00
N ARG A 118 -5.88 1.23 -7.60
CA ARG A 118 -7.00 1.07 -8.52
C ARG A 118 -7.09 2.29 -9.43
N PRO A 119 -7.27 2.13 -10.75
CA PRO A 119 -7.49 3.27 -11.64
C PRO A 119 -8.80 3.99 -11.29
N ASN A 120 -8.83 5.29 -11.57
CA ASN A 120 -10.03 6.09 -11.38
C ASN A 120 -11.16 5.58 -12.27
N LYS A 121 -12.38 5.57 -11.74
CA LYS A 121 -13.55 5.23 -12.54
C LYS A 121 -13.82 6.32 -13.56
N ILE A 122 -14.08 5.92 -14.80
CA ILE A 122 -14.55 6.83 -15.84
C ILE A 122 -16.02 7.12 -15.55
N ASP A 123 -16.34 8.38 -15.29
CA ASP A 123 -17.70 8.83 -15.05
C ASP A 123 -18.09 9.90 -16.07
N ILE A 124 -18.76 9.44 -17.13
CA ILE A 124 -19.21 10.28 -18.24
C ILE A 124 -20.36 11.22 -17.80
N HIS A 125 -21.12 10.86 -16.77
CA HIS A 125 -22.26 11.67 -16.32
C HIS A 125 -21.81 12.90 -15.55
N THR A 126 -20.79 12.75 -14.68
CA THR A 126 -20.27 13.84 -13.86
C THR A 126 -19.29 14.72 -14.65
N ASN A 127 -18.47 14.11 -15.51
CA ASN A 127 -17.50 14.83 -16.32
C ASN A 127 -17.36 14.22 -17.74
N PRO A 128 -18.27 14.58 -18.66
CA PRO A 128 -18.31 14.00 -20.02
C PRO A 128 -17.09 14.34 -20.89
N PHE A 129 -16.34 15.38 -20.54
CA PHE A 129 -15.14 15.83 -21.24
C PHE A 129 -13.87 15.64 -20.40
N GLY A 130 -13.95 14.88 -19.29
CA GLY A 130 -12.81 14.61 -18.43
C GLY A 130 -11.76 13.76 -19.13
N GLU A 131 -10.49 14.14 -18.99
CA GLU A 131 -9.39 13.31 -19.40
C GLU A 131 -9.08 12.31 -18.27
N TYR A 132 -9.15 11.01 -18.59
CA TYR A 132 -8.85 9.91 -17.69
C TYR A 132 -7.52 9.25 -18.12
N THR A 133 -6.42 9.75 -17.61
CA THR A 133 -5.05 9.40 -18.04
C THR A 133 -4.35 8.37 -17.16
N ASP A 134 -5.07 7.70 -16.26
CA ASP A 134 -4.48 6.74 -15.31
C ASP A 134 -3.87 5.50 -15.98
N MET A 135 -4.26 5.21 -17.21
CA MET A 135 -3.78 4.04 -17.96
C MET A 135 -2.80 4.47 -19.05
N PRO A 136 -1.76 3.67 -19.33
CA PRO A 136 -0.84 3.95 -20.42
C PRO A 136 -1.57 4.03 -21.77
N GLU A 137 -1.13 4.93 -22.63
CA GLU A 137 -1.79 5.22 -23.93
C GLU A 137 -1.95 3.97 -24.82
N HIS A 138 -0.96 3.07 -24.81
CA HIS A 138 -1.02 1.83 -25.59
C HIS A 138 -2.16 0.88 -25.18
N THR A 139 -2.70 1.00 -23.97
CA THR A 139 -3.84 0.16 -23.48
C THR A 139 -5.20 0.73 -23.87
N HIS A 140 -5.28 1.99 -24.31
CA HIS A 140 -6.55 2.65 -24.59
C HIS A 140 -7.34 1.95 -25.71
N SER A 141 -6.66 1.51 -26.78
CA SER A 141 -7.30 0.82 -27.89
C SER A 141 -7.92 -0.52 -27.47
N GLU A 142 -7.27 -1.25 -26.58
CA GLU A 142 -7.77 -2.52 -26.05
C GLU A 142 -9.00 -2.30 -25.13
N ILE A 143 -8.93 -1.28 -24.28
CA ILE A 143 -10.05 -0.91 -23.41
C ILE A 143 -11.29 -0.56 -24.23
N VAL A 144 -11.11 0.22 -25.31
CA VAL A 144 -12.22 0.60 -26.20
C VAL A 144 -12.81 -0.63 -26.89
N LYS A 145 -11.98 -1.57 -27.38
CA LYS A 145 -12.46 -2.83 -27.99
C LYS A 145 -13.27 -3.65 -26.99
N ILE A 146 -12.77 -3.85 -25.78
CA ILE A 146 -13.47 -4.60 -24.72
C ILE A 146 -14.78 -3.91 -24.36
N ALA A 147 -14.81 -2.59 -24.22
CA ALA A 147 -16.00 -1.84 -23.90
C ALA A 147 -17.06 -1.96 -25.01
N ALA A 148 -16.65 -1.86 -26.26
CA ALA A 148 -17.53 -2.06 -27.42
C ALA A 148 -18.11 -3.48 -27.47
N GLN A 149 -17.29 -4.48 -27.18
CA GLN A 149 -17.73 -5.88 -27.11
C GLN A 149 -18.79 -6.06 -26.01
N MET A 150 -18.53 -5.58 -24.80
CA MET A 150 -19.48 -5.64 -23.69
C MET A 150 -20.80 -4.93 -24.01
N TYR A 151 -20.75 -3.80 -24.71
CA TYR A 151 -21.95 -3.09 -25.15
C TYR A 151 -22.77 -3.90 -26.14
N ILE A 152 -22.11 -4.54 -27.12
CA ILE A 152 -22.77 -5.40 -28.12
C ILE A 152 -23.39 -6.64 -27.46
N GLU A 153 -22.68 -7.25 -26.49
CA GLU A 153 -23.20 -8.40 -25.72
C GLU A 153 -24.50 -8.06 -24.97
N ASN A 154 -24.56 -6.86 -24.39
CA ASN A 154 -25.76 -6.41 -23.67
C ASN A 154 -26.94 -6.10 -24.59
N GLN A 155 -26.67 -5.79 -25.87
CA GLN A 155 -27.74 -5.42 -26.83
C GLN A 155 -28.34 -6.58 -27.61
N SER A 156 -27.56 -7.61 -27.97
CA SER A 156 -28.12 -8.77 -28.66
C SER A 156 -27.07 -9.88 -28.85
N ASN A 157 -27.41 -11.11 -28.41
CA ASN A 157 -26.58 -12.31 -28.59
C ASN A 157 -26.30 -12.66 -30.08
N GLN A 158 -27.13 -12.21 -31.03
CA GLN A 158 -26.94 -12.47 -32.46
C GLN A 158 -25.82 -11.62 -33.08
N ARG A 159 -25.69 -10.37 -32.65
CA ARG A 159 -24.63 -9.48 -33.16
C ARG A 159 -23.23 -9.83 -32.63
N LEU A 160 -23.18 -10.42 -31.44
CA LEU A 160 -21.93 -10.86 -30.86
C LEU A 160 -21.20 -11.90 -31.72
N ASN A 161 -21.94 -12.90 -32.20
CA ASN A 161 -21.36 -13.96 -33.04
C ASN A 161 -20.81 -13.42 -34.34
N THR A 162 -21.47 -12.45 -34.93
CA THR A 162 -21.01 -11.78 -36.18
C THR A 162 -19.78 -10.95 -35.96
N HIS A 163 -19.74 -10.19 -34.86
CA HIS A 163 -18.61 -9.33 -34.52
C HIS A 163 -17.34 -10.14 -34.16
N ASN A 164 -17.49 -11.24 -33.42
CA ASN A 164 -16.38 -12.13 -33.09
C ASN A 164 -15.79 -12.80 -34.34
N ALA A 165 -16.64 -13.14 -35.32
CA ALA A 165 -16.16 -13.66 -36.61
C ALA A 165 -15.38 -12.61 -37.41
N GLU A 166 -15.85 -11.37 -37.46
CA GLU A 166 -15.18 -10.26 -38.15
C GLU A 166 -13.84 -9.90 -37.49
N VAL A 167 -13.72 -9.96 -36.16
CA VAL A 167 -12.47 -9.68 -35.44
C VAL A 167 -11.43 -10.80 -35.68
N GLN A 168 -11.86 -12.07 -35.75
CA GLN A 168 -10.97 -13.19 -36.07
C GLN A 168 -10.47 -13.19 -37.52
N GLU A 169 -11.22 -12.61 -38.46
CA GLU A 169 -10.79 -12.46 -39.85
C GLU A 169 -9.79 -11.30 -40.05
N MET A 170 -9.66 -10.40 -39.07
CA MET A 170 -8.75 -9.25 -39.13
C MET A 170 -7.41 -9.50 -38.40
N GLU A 171 -7.21 -10.63 -37.73
CA GLU A 171 -5.93 -11.09 -37.17
C GLU A 171 -5.20 -12.03 -38.13
#